data_6dd0cd3c607630413e014d12d16372bb
#
_entry.id   6dd0cd3c607630413e014d12d16372bb
#
_cell.length_a   1.000
_cell.length_b   1.000
_cell.length_c   1.000
_cell.angle_alpha   90.00
_cell.angle_beta   90.00
_cell.angle_gamma   90.00
#
_symmetry.space_group_name_H-M   'P 1'
#
loop_
_entity.id
_entity.type
_entity.pdbx_description
1 polymer ?
#
loop_
_entity_poly.entity_id
_entity_poly.type
_entity_poly.pdbx_seq_one_letter_code
_entity_poly.pdbx_strand_id
1 'polypeptide(L)'
;MQIDPILWSQSTTNVQRMHTGSGETVSGFSDVLSQLLTEEPTTAPQARTISALPPGVTWEDGLLWQQLGPVSDTNMVIGTQDYSIEEDAGSTVKTSFEDLIAAAGERYGVPVSLIKAVIDAESSFNPDAVSSAGAKGLMQLMDGTARGLGVTNPFDPAQNIEGGTKYLANLLQRFGGELAMVLAAYNAGPTRIAGLGVSSDEELMSMLHVLPEETQAYIGKVMNARTKYMA
;
A
#
# COMPACT_ATOMS: atom_id res chain seq x y z
N MET A 1 17.36 47.38 -6.75
CA MET A 1 16.92 47.10 -5.38
C MET A 1 17.53 45.80 -4.96
N GLN A 2 18.46 45.86 -4.04
CA GLN A 2 19.35 44.79 -3.63
C GLN A 2 18.77 44.22 -2.34
N ILE A 3 18.65 42.90 -2.21
CA ILE A 3 18.18 42.23 -0.99
C ILE A 3 19.35 41.42 -0.45
N ASP A 4 19.81 41.78 0.75
CA ASP A 4 20.93 41.15 1.44
C ASP A 4 20.55 39.78 2.06
N PRO A 5 21.51 38.82 2.16
CA PRO A 5 21.30 37.54 2.78
C PRO A 5 21.47 37.62 4.32
N ILE A 6 20.53 37.02 5.04
CA ILE A 6 20.53 36.97 6.50
C ILE A 6 21.56 35.95 6.99
N LEU A 7 22.50 36.43 7.79
CA LEU A 7 23.49 35.67 8.54
C LEU A 7 22.83 34.77 9.57
N TRP A 8 23.22 33.50 9.59
CA TRP A 8 23.07 32.62 10.72
C TRP A 8 24.26 32.75 11.66
N SER A 9 24.05 33.44 12.78
CA SER A 9 25.00 33.61 13.85
C SER A 9 24.93 32.41 14.82
N GLN A 10 26.10 31.84 15.04
CA GLN A 10 26.36 30.79 16.05
C GLN A 10 26.13 31.32 17.47
N SER A 11 25.46 30.54 18.28
CA SER A 11 25.49 30.71 19.75
C SER A 11 26.00 29.42 20.40
N THR A 12 27.29 29.45 20.68
CA THR A 12 27.92 28.59 21.68
C THR A 12 27.81 29.27 23.04
N THR A 13 27.13 28.66 24.00
CA THR A 13 27.34 28.99 25.42
C THR A 13 27.07 27.82 26.36
N ASN A 14 28.14 27.24 26.84
CA ASN A 14 28.42 26.98 28.24
C ASN A 14 27.51 26.02 29.01
N VAL A 15 27.94 24.76 29.11
CA VAL A 15 27.47 23.86 30.16
C VAL A 15 28.43 23.89 31.33
N GLN A 16 27.97 24.51 32.39
CA GLN A 16 28.67 24.52 33.68
C GLN A 16 28.27 23.30 34.48
N ARG A 17 29.30 22.61 34.94
CA ARG A 17 29.36 21.40 35.77
C ARG A 17 28.67 21.60 37.11
N MET A 18 27.77 20.71 37.50
CA MET A 18 27.53 20.40 38.92
C MET A 18 27.51 18.87 39.11
N HIS A 19 28.44 18.43 39.93
CA HIS A 19 28.54 17.09 40.53
C HIS A 19 27.55 17.00 41.67
N THR A 20 26.80 15.90 41.80
CA THR A 20 26.83 14.95 42.93
C THR A 20 25.64 13.99 42.85
N GLY A 21 25.92 12.69 42.98
CA GLY A 21 25.03 11.79 43.69
C GLY A 21 24.46 10.61 42.94
N SER A 22 25.00 9.44 43.29
CA SER A 22 24.42 8.09 43.24
C SER A 22 24.13 7.44 41.90
N GLY A 23 24.83 6.30 41.68
CA GLY A 23 24.83 5.44 40.52
C GLY A 23 23.49 4.80 40.21
N GLU A 24 23.17 4.90 38.93
CA GLU A 24 22.40 3.90 38.20
C GLU A 24 23.15 3.59 36.93
N THR A 25 23.54 2.33 36.80
CA THR A 25 24.21 1.79 35.64
C THR A 25 23.23 1.81 34.46
N VAL A 26 23.52 2.62 33.47
CA VAL A 26 22.81 2.59 32.19
C VAL A 26 23.13 1.25 31.55
N SER A 27 22.18 0.31 31.57
CA SER A 27 22.26 -0.95 30.85
C SER A 27 22.52 -0.64 29.37
N GLY A 28 23.66 -1.14 28.85
CA GLY A 28 24.02 -0.92 27.48
C GLY A 28 23.02 -1.62 26.53
N PHE A 29 22.92 -1.13 25.33
CA PHE A 29 22.09 -1.71 24.24
C PHE A 29 22.24 -3.24 24.14
N SER A 30 23.42 -3.78 24.47
CA SER A 30 23.73 -5.21 24.53
C SER A 30 22.90 -5.98 25.56
N ASP A 31 22.56 -5.37 26.70
CA ASP A 31 21.78 -6.02 27.76
C ASP A 31 20.31 -6.09 27.40
N VAL A 32 19.78 -5.07 26.70
CA VAL A 32 18.42 -5.07 26.16
C VAL A 32 18.25 -6.11 25.03
N LEU A 33 19.27 -6.25 24.20
CA LEU A 33 19.26 -7.25 23.12
C LEU A 33 19.31 -8.68 23.67
N SER A 34 20.10 -8.92 24.73
CA SER A 34 20.22 -10.23 25.37
C SER A 34 18.92 -10.64 26.08
N GLN A 35 18.17 -9.71 26.61
CA GLN A 35 16.88 -9.97 27.24
C GLN A 35 15.78 -10.34 26.23
N LEU A 36 15.82 -9.75 25.03
CA LEU A 36 14.89 -10.06 23.95
C LEU A 36 15.14 -11.42 23.28
N LEU A 37 16.33 -11.97 23.40
CA LEU A 37 16.70 -13.26 22.77
C LEU A 37 16.51 -14.47 23.69
N THR A 38 16.14 -14.29 24.95
CA THR A 38 16.01 -15.39 25.95
C THR A 38 14.56 -15.74 26.32
N GLU A 39 13.55 -15.10 25.77
CA GLU A 39 12.16 -15.49 26.01
C GLU A 39 11.68 -16.49 24.94
N GLU A 40 11.50 -17.73 25.33
CA GLU A 40 10.81 -18.78 24.58
C GLU A 40 9.34 -18.39 24.30
N PRO A 41 8.78 -18.67 23.10
CA PRO A 41 7.42 -18.28 22.77
C PRO A 41 6.40 -19.27 23.34
N THR A 42 5.89 -19.00 24.52
CA THR A 42 4.71 -19.68 25.03
C THR A 42 3.56 -18.69 25.10
N THR A 43 2.74 -18.65 24.09
CA THR A 43 1.28 -18.38 24.07
C THR A 43 0.85 -17.80 22.70
N ALA A 44 -0.31 -18.25 22.23
CA ALA A 44 -0.94 -17.87 20.97
C ALA A 44 -1.09 -16.34 20.80
N PRO A 45 -1.05 -15.81 19.56
CA PRO A 45 -1.10 -14.37 19.32
C PRO A 45 -2.49 -13.81 19.67
N GLN A 46 -2.54 -13.04 20.74
CA GLN A 46 -3.68 -12.17 20.99
C GLN A 46 -3.65 -11.01 19.98
N ALA A 47 -4.80 -10.74 19.36
CA ALA A 47 -5.00 -9.62 18.46
C ALA A 47 -4.55 -8.31 19.14
N ARG A 48 -3.48 -7.72 18.65
CA ARG A 48 -3.01 -6.39 19.10
C ARG A 48 -3.91 -5.34 18.46
N THR A 49 -4.68 -4.66 19.27
CA THR A 49 -5.36 -3.42 18.90
C THR A 49 -4.33 -2.40 18.39
N ILE A 50 -4.46 -2.01 17.13
CA ILE A 50 -3.56 -1.07 16.49
C ILE A 50 -3.86 0.32 17.05
N SER A 51 -2.97 0.83 17.89
CA SER A 51 -2.98 2.22 18.35
C SER A 51 -2.72 3.17 17.18
N ALA A 52 -3.38 4.32 17.19
CA ALA A 52 -3.22 5.38 16.20
C ALA A 52 -1.74 5.74 15.97
N LEU A 53 -1.38 6.01 14.72
CA LEU A 53 -0.03 6.41 14.32
C LEU A 53 0.42 7.67 15.10
N PRO A 54 1.70 7.76 15.48
CA PRO A 54 2.25 8.97 16.08
C PRO A 54 2.10 10.19 15.15
N PRO A 55 1.88 11.39 15.69
CA PRO A 55 1.79 12.58 14.86
C PRO A 55 3.12 12.85 14.12
N GLY A 56 3.03 12.96 12.79
CA GLY A 56 4.18 13.20 11.91
C GLY A 56 4.59 12.04 11.00
N VAL A 57 3.97 10.87 11.13
CA VAL A 57 4.20 9.73 10.23
C VAL A 57 3.21 9.81 9.06
N THR A 58 3.75 10.05 7.86
CA THR A 58 2.98 10.08 6.62
C THR A 58 3.12 8.75 5.86
N TRP A 59 2.17 8.46 4.98
CA TRP A 59 2.13 7.25 4.15
C TRP A 59 3.30 7.11 3.17
N GLU A 60 4.01 8.21 2.93
CA GLU A 60 5.15 8.29 2.04
C GLU A 60 6.38 7.56 2.57
N ASP A 61 6.42 7.26 3.88
CA ASP A 61 7.58 6.66 4.55
C ASP A 61 7.67 5.12 4.47
N GLY A 62 6.81 4.46 3.71
CA GLY A 62 6.87 3.01 3.48
C GLY A 62 6.47 2.12 4.68
N LEU A 63 6.01 2.71 5.80
CA LEU A 63 5.63 2.01 7.03
C LEU A 63 4.40 1.10 6.89
N LEU A 64 3.61 1.27 5.82
CA LEU A 64 2.43 0.45 5.55
C LEU A 64 2.79 -1.04 5.43
N TRP A 65 3.96 -1.36 4.88
CA TRP A 65 4.42 -2.73 4.66
C TRP A 65 4.89 -3.42 5.94
N GLN A 66 5.38 -2.68 6.91
CA GLN A 66 5.76 -3.23 8.21
C GLN A 66 4.53 -3.67 9.04
N GLN A 67 3.36 -3.12 8.77
CA GLN A 67 2.09 -3.50 9.42
C GLN A 67 1.41 -4.70 8.76
N LEU A 68 1.71 -4.99 7.48
CA LEU A 68 1.18 -6.15 6.76
C LEU A 68 1.92 -7.45 7.12
N GLY A 69 3.02 -7.37 7.88
CA GLY A 69 3.89 -8.49 8.24
C GLY A 69 4.82 -8.90 7.09
N PRO A 70 5.91 -9.63 7.38
CA PRO A 70 6.75 -10.18 6.34
C PRO A 70 5.93 -11.20 5.55
N VAL A 71 5.71 -10.92 4.27
CA VAL A 71 5.24 -11.95 3.33
C VAL A 71 6.42 -12.89 3.17
N SER A 72 6.41 -13.99 3.90
CA SER A 72 7.41 -15.04 3.74
C SER A 72 7.39 -15.47 2.28
N ASP A 73 8.55 -15.45 1.62
CA ASP A 73 8.78 -15.93 0.25
C ASP A 73 8.64 -17.47 0.13
N THR A 74 7.68 -18.05 0.79
CA THR A 74 7.26 -19.42 0.56
C THR A 74 6.12 -19.39 -0.42
N ASN A 75 6.45 -19.69 -1.69
CA ASN A 75 5.60 -20.25 -2.74
C ASN A 75 4.10 -20.29 -2.36
N MET A 76 3.51 -19.12 -2.18
CA MET A 76 2.08 -18.99 -1.97
C MET A 76 1.41 -19.14 -3.33
N VAL A 77 1.16 -20.39 -3.69
CA VAL A 77 -0.08 -20.70 -4.38
C VAL A 77 -1.15 -20.22 -3.41
N ILE A 78 -1.73 -19.05 -3.67
CA ILE A 78 -2.84 -18.53 -2.88
C ILE A 78 -3.97 -19.51 -3.10
N GLY A 79 -4.05 -20.50 -2.20
CA GLY A 79 -5.12 -21.48 -2.20
C GLY A 79 -6.44 -20.77 -1.96
N THR A 80 -7.42 -21.12 -2.79
CA THR A 80 -8.87 -20.90 -2.64
C THR A 80 -9.20 -19.64 -1.84
N GLN A 81 -9.40 -18.57 -2.57
CA GLN A 81 -9.70 -17.26 -2.01
C GLN A 81 -11.09 -17.24 -1.40
N ASP A 82 -11.16 -16.80 -0.17
CA ASP A 82 -12.39 -16.72 0.63
C ASP A 82 -13.23 -15.47 0.26
N TYR A 83 -12.98 -14.86 -0.91
CA TYR A 83 -13.78 -13.75 -1.43
C TYR A 83 -14.31 -14.07 -2.83
N SER A 84 -15.56 -13.75 -3.09
CA SER A 84 -16.21 -13.94 -4.38
C SER A 84 -16.20 -12.62 -5.16
N ILE A 85 -15.30 -12.51 -6.14
CA ILE A 85 -15.44 -11.54 -7.21
C ILE A 85 -15.95 -12.29 -8.44
N GLU A 86 -16.81 -11.64 -9.23
CA GLU A 86 -17.17 -12.17 -10.54
C GLU A 86 -15.92 -12.44 -11.36
N GLU A 87 -15.69 -13.70 -11.66
CA GLU A 87 -14.60 -14.13 -12.55
C GLU A 87 -14.94 -13.75 -14.00
N ASP A 88 -13.91 -13.60 -14.80
CA ASP A 88 -14.09 -13.35 -16.23
C ASP A 88 -14.75 -14.59 -16.89
N ALA A 89 -15.86 -14.40 -17.55
CA ALA A 89 -16.66 -15.47 -18.18
C ALA A 89 -16.01 -16.06 -19.46
N GLY A 90 -14.69 -15.92 -19.63
CA GLY A 90 -13.95 -16.41 -20.79
C GLY A 90 -12.82 -15.48 -21.22
N SER A 91 -12.62 -15.30 -22.53
CA SER A 91 -11.57 -14.41 -23.04
C SER A 91 -11.96 -12.94 -22.86
N THR A 92 -11.10 -12.16 -22.24
CA THR A 92 -11.24 -10.71 -22.12
C THR A 92 -10.81 -9.99 -23.41
N VAL A 93 -11.23 -8.73 -23.59
CA VAL A 93 -10.77 -7.89 -24.70
C VAL A 93 -9.25 -7.74 -24.66
N LYS A 94 -8.57 -8.04 -25.77
CA LYS A 94 -7.11 -7.95 -25.86
C LYS A 94 -6.61 -6.51 -25.77
N THR A 95 -5.53 -6.36 -25.02
CA THR A 95 -4.88 -5.07 -24.77
C THR A 95 -3.37 -5.19 -24.93
N SER A 96 -2.65 -4.09 -24.77
CA SER A 96 -1.20 -4.13 -24.60
C SER A 96 -0.82 -4.92 -23.33
N PHE A 97 0.32 -5.57 -23.33
CA PHE A 97 0.85 -6.35 -22.21
C PHE A 97 0.00 -7.57 -21.79
N GLU A 98 -0.78 -8.12 -22.70
CA GLU A 98 -1.74 -9.20 -22.45
C GLU A 98 -1.15 -10.37 -21.67
N ASP A 99 0.01 -10.89 -22.12
CA ASP A 99 0.66 -12.05 -21.49
C ASP A 99 1.12 -11.75 -20.05
N LEU A 100 1.59 -10.54 -19.80
CA LEU A 100 2.01 -10.11 -18.45
C LEU A 100 0.82 -9.97 -17.51
N ILE A 101 -0.28 -9.42 -18.01
CA ILE A 101 -1.51 -9.23 -17.24
C ILE A 101 -2.13 -10.60 -16.92
N ALA A 102 -2.22 -11.49 -17.90
CA ALA A 102 -2.75 -12.84 -17.71
C ALA A 102 -1.92 -13.64 -16.70
N ALA A 103 -0.58 -13.62 -16.82
CA ALA A 103 0.30 -14.30 -15.89
C ALA A 103 0.20 -13.76 -14.45
N ALA A 104 0.08 -12.44 -14.28
CA ALA A 104 -0.10 -11.83 -12.97
C ALA A 104 -1.48 -12.17 -12.39
N GLY A 105 -2.54 -12.12 -13.22
CA GLY A 105 -3.89 -12.51 -12.82
C GLY A 105 -3.97 -13.95 -12.32
N GLU A 106 -3.38 -14.88 -13.06
CA GLU A 106 -3.30 -16.30 -12.66
C GLU A 106 -2.52 -16.48 -11.36
N ARG A 107 -1.37 -15.80 -11.23
CA ARG A 107 -0.50 -15.93 -10.05
C ARG A 107 -1.15 -15.44 -8.77
N TYR A 108 -1.88 -14.34 -8.82
CA TYR A 108 -2.45 -13.68 -7.64
C TYR A 108 -3.97 -13.87 -7.50
N GLY A 109 -4.61 -14.62 -8.41
CA GLY A 109 -6.04 -14.85 -8.39
C GLY A 109 -6.87 -13.57 -8.58
N VAL A 110 -6.37 -12.63 -9.38
CA VAL A 110 -7.08 -11.37 -9.67
C VAL A 110 -7.66 -11.46 -11.07
N PRO A 111 -8.97 -11.17 -11.28
CA PRO A 111 -9.57 -11.19 -12.60
C PRO A 111 -8.81 -10.29 -13.59
N VAL A 112 -8.52 -10.81 -14.77
CA VAL A 112 -7.77 -10.11 -15.83
C VAL A 112 -8.48 -8.83 -16.25
N SER A 113 -9.82 -8.83 -16.31
CA SER A 113 -10.64 -7.65 -16.57
C SER A 113 -10.42 -6.54 -15.55
N LEU A 114 -10.26 -6.89 -14.26
CA LEU A 114 -10.00 -5.93 -13.20
C LEU A 114 -8.61 -5.32 -13.31
N ILE A 115 -7.58 -6.14 -13.61
CA ILE A 115 -6.20 -5.63 -13.81
C ILE A 115 -6.18 -4.66 -14.99
N LYS A 116 -6.80 -5.02 -16.13
CA LYS A 116 -6.90 -4.15 -17.30
C LYS A 116 -7.62 -2.84 -16.99
N ALA A 117 -8.72 -2.90 -16.25
CA ALA A 117 -9.49 -1.72 -15.86
C ALA A 117 -8.68 -0.77 -14.98
N VAL A 118 -7.90 -1.29 -14.06
CA VAL A 118 -6.99 -0.49 -13.22
C VAL A 118 -5.90 0.14 -14.07
N ILE A 119 -5.23 -0.62 -14.94
CA ILE A 119 -4.19 -0.07 -15.85
C ILE A 119 -4.75 1.02 -16.77
N ASP A 120 -5.96 0.81 -17.33
CA ASP A 120 -6.63 1.81 -18.17
C ASP A 120 -6.93 3.09 -17.37
N ALA A 121 -7.42 2.95 -16.16
CA ALA A 121 -7.73 4.07 -15.29
C ALA A 121 -6.48 4.84 -14.82
N GLU A 122 -5.39 4.15 -14.53
CA GLU A 122 -4.16 4.73 -13.97
C GLU A 122 -3.28 5.40 -15.03
N SER A 123 -3.04 4.73 -16.14
CA SER A 123 -2.05 5.16 -17.13
C SER A 123 -2.53 5.14 -18.58
N SER A 124 -3.74 4.62 -18.85
CA SER A 124 -4.18 4.30 -20.21
C SER A 124 -3.16 3.43 -20.95
N PHE A 125 -2.59 2.45 -20.26
CA PHE A 125 -1.54 1.54 -20.75
C PHE A 125 -0.21 2.22 -21.13
N ASN A 126 0.08 3.41 -20.59
CA ASN A 126 1.38 4.07 -20.78
C ASN A 126 2.38 3.62 -19.68
N PRO A 127 3.43 2.84 -20.03
CA PRO A 127 4.41 2.36 -19.03
C PRO A 127 5.29 3.47 -18.45
N ASP A 128 5.41 4.61 -19.15
CA ASP A 128 6.24 5.74 -18.75
C ASP A 128 5.45 6.82 -18.00
N ALA A 129 4.19 6.54 -17.64
CA ALA A 129 3.34 7.51 -16.96
C ALA A 129 3.90 7.89 -15.59
N VAL A 130 3.87 9.20 -15.27
CA VAL A 130 4.21 9.74 -13.97
C VAL A 130 3.13 10.74 -13.56
N SER A 131 2.54 10.54 -12.39
CA SER A 131 1.56 11.48 -11.86
C SER A 131 2.22 12.70 -11.20
N SER A 132 1.46 13.75 -10.95
CA SER A 132 1.93 14.92 -10.19
C SER A 132 2.35 14.59 -8.76
N ALA A 133 1.81 13.51 -8.18
CA ALA A 133 2.16 13.00 -6.86
C ALA A 133 3.38 12.04 -6.89
N GLY A 134 3.92 11.72 -8.08
CA GLY A 134 5.08 10.85 -8.23
C GLY A 134 4.76 9.35 -8.35
N ALA A 135 3.50 8.97 -8.54
CA ALA A 135 3.12 7.60 -8.88
C ALA A 135 3.62 7.23 -10.29
N LYS A 136 4.05 6.00 -10.53
CA LYS A 136 4.84 5.60 -11.72
C LYS A 136 4.31 4.34 -12.38
N GLY A 137 4.41 4.33 -13.71
CA GLY A 137 4.19 3.17 -14.57
C GLY A 137 2.72 2.81 -14.78
N LEU A 138 2.49 1.61 -15.31
CA LEU A 138 1.19 1.14 -15.77
C LEU A 138 0.09 1.17 -14.70
N MET A 139 0.42 0.76 -13.48
CA MET A 139 -0.50 0.70 -12.33
C MET A 139 -0.24 1.80 -11.29
N GLN A 140 0.51 2.85 -11.66
CA GLN A 140 0.76 4.05 -10.87
C GLN A 140 1.19 3.76 -9.43
N LEU A 141 2.29 3.03 -9.27
CA LEU A 141 2.82 2.72 -7.95
C LEU A 141 3.63 3.89 -7.38
N MET A 142 3.33 4.28 -6.14
CA MET A 142 4.18 5.18 -5.36
C MET A 142 5.49 4.49 -4.98
N ASP A 143 6.59 5.24 -4.86
CA ASP A 143 7.92 4.69 -4.59
C ASP A 143 7.99 3.82 -3.33
N GLY A 144 7.28 4.20 -2.26
CA GLY A 144 7.18 3.41 -1.03
C GLY A 144 6.48 2.08 -1.26
N THR A 145 5.36 2.12 -1.97
CA THR A 145 4.57 0.95 -2.35
C THR A 145 5.37 0.03 -3.26
N ALA A 146 6.02 0.55 -4.30
CA ALA A 146 6.85 -0.20 -5.23
C ALA A 146 7.96 -0.97 -4.49
N ARG A 147 8.71 -0.28 -3.61
CA ARG A 147 9.76 -0.92 -2.80
C ARG A 147 9.21 -2.05 -1.91
N GLY A 148 8.10 -1.82 -1.24
CA GLY A 148 7.46 -2.82 -0.38
C GLY A 148 6.95 -4.06 -1.14
N LEU A 149 6.61 -3.90 -2.42
CA LEU A 149 6.19 -4.98 -3.30
C LEU A 149 7.35 -5.72 -3.98
N GLY A 150 8.59 -5.22 -3.83
CA GLY A 150 9.78 -5.76 -4.50
C GLY A 150 10.00 -5.23 -5.92
N VAL A 151 9.28 -4.16 -6.31
CA VAL A 151 9.45 -3.49 -7.61
C VAL A 151 10.67 -2.58 -7.53
N THR A 152 11.71 -2.92 -8.28
CA THR A 152 12.97 -2.15 -8.33
C THR A 152 12.99 -1.12 -9.46
N ASN A 153 12.23 -1.37 -10.54
CA ASN A 153 12.03 -0.44 -11.63
C ASN A 153 10.52 -0.31 -11.93
N PRO A 154 9.85 0.76 -11.45
CA PRO A 154 8.42 0.93 -11.66
C PRO A 154 8.02 1.28 -13.12
N PHE A 155 8.97 1.55 -14.01
CA PHE A 155 8.75 1.74 -15.44
C PHE A 155 8.90 0.44 -16.25
N ASP A 156 9.40 -0.64 -15.64
CA ASP A 156 9.40 -1.96 -16.25
C ASP A 156 7.98 -2.56 -16.21
N PRO A 157 7.37 -2.84 -17.37
CA PRO A 157 5.98 -3.32 -17.42
C PRO A 157 5.76 -4.60 -16.60
N ALA A 158 6.69 -5.55 -16.65
CA ALA A 158 6.55 -6.81 -15.94
C ALA A 158 6.56 -6.60 -14.42
N GLN A 159 7.52 -5.83 -13.91
CA GLN A 159 7.60 -5.56 -12.48
C GLN A 159 6.42 -4.72 -11.98
N ASN A 160 5.98 -3.73 -12.78
CA ASN A 160 4.89 -2.85 -12.39
C ASN A 160 3.55 -3.59 -12.33
N ILE A 161 3.23 -4.39 -13.36
CA ILE A 161 2.02 -5.22 -13.40
C ILE A 161 2.04 -6.26 -12.28
N GLU A 162 3.16 -6.96 -12.09
CA GLU A 162 3.34 -7.95 -11.04
C GLU A 162 3.10 -7.33 -9.65
N GLY A 163 3.78 -6.23 -9.35
CA GLY A 163 3.64 -5.52 -8.07
C GLY A 163 2.25 -4.94 -7.86
N GLY A 164 1.70 -4.26 -8.86
CA GLY A 164 0.37 -3.68 -8.79
C GLY A 164 -0.73 -4.72 -8.61
N THR A 165 -0.64 -5.85 -9.32
CA THR A 165 -1.58 -6.97 -9.16
C THR A 165 -1.47 -7.62 -7.79
N LYS A 166 -0.25 -7.82 -7.28
CA LYS A 166 -0.04 -8.29 -5.90
C LYS A 166 -0.66 -7.35 -4.87
N TYR A 167 -0.54 -6.03 -5.07
CA TYR A 167 -1.18 -5.05 -4.20
C TYR A 167 -2.69 -5.14 -4.25
N LEU A 168 -3.26 -5.26 -5.45
CA LEU A 168 -4.70 -5.42 -5.66
C LEU A 168 -5.22 -6.70 -4.99
N ALA A 169 -4.51 -7.83 -5.11
CA ALA A 169 -4.85 -9.08 -4.41
C ALA A 169 -4.86 -8.91 -2.89
N ASN A 170 -3.88 -8.23 -2.32
CA ASN A 170 -3.84 -7.95 -0.88
C ASN A 170 -5.04 -7.10 -0.42
N LEU A 171 -5.47 -6.14 -1.24
CA LEU A 171 -6.65 -5.34 -0.94
C LEU A 171 -7.94 -6.15 -1.04
N LEU A 172 -8.06 -7.02 -2.05
CA LEU A 172 -9.17 -7.95 -2.20
C LEU A 172 -9.31 -8.85 -0.98
N GLN A 173 -8.23 -9.44 -0.53
CA GLN A 173 -8.21 -10.26 0.68
C GLN A 173 -8.59 -9.44 1.92
N ARG A 174 -8.03 -8.23 2.06
CA ARG A 174 -8.27 -7.36 3.22
C ARG A 174 -9.71 -6.91 3.35
N PHE A 175 -10.37 -6.63 2.23
CA PHE A 175 -11.74 -6.12 2.18
C PHE A 175 -12.77 -7.18 1.75
N GLY A 176 -12.42 -8.47 1.82
CA GLY A 176 -13.36 -9.57 1.57
C GLY A 176 -13.95 -9.60 0.15
N GLY A 177 -13.25 -9.00 -0.83
CA GLY A 177 -13.75 -8.91 -2.21
C GLY A 177 -14.69 -7.74 -2.49
N GLU A 178 -15.01 -6.91 -1.51
CA GLU A 178 -15.84 -5.71 -1.66
C GLU A 178 -15.16 -4.72 -2.62
N LEU A 179 -15.55 -4.74 -3.89
CA LEU A 179 -14.81 -4.13 -4.98
C LEU A 179 -14.72 -2.61 -4.88
N ALA A 180 -15.80 -1.92 -4.49
CA ALA A 180 -15.75 -0.46 -4.31
C ALA A 180 -14.81 -0.08 -3.17
N MET A 181 -14.78 -0.86 -2.08
CA MET A 181 -13.84 -0.67 -0.97
C MET A 181 -12.39 -0.91 -1.42
N VAL A 182 -12.16 -1.95 -2.22
CA VAL A 182 -10.84 -2.26 -2.80
C VAL A 182 -10.33 -1.11 -3.68
N LEU A 183 -11.16 -0.61 -4.58
CA LEU A 183 -10.81 0.49 -5.48
C LEU A 183 -10.60 1.80 -4.72
N ALA A 184 -11.45 2.10 -3.75
CA ALA A 184 -11.25 3.24 -2.86
C ALA A 184 -9.93 3.13 -2.08
N ALA A 185 -9.59 1.93 -1.60
CA ALA A 185 -8.35 1.67 -0.87
C ALA A 185 -7.11 1.74 -1.78
N TYR A 186 -7.22 1.31 -3.03
CA TYR A 186 -6.15 1.41 -4.01
C TYR A 186 -5.76 2.87 -4.25
N ASN A 187 -6.75 3.73 -4.47
CA ASN A 187 -6.53 5.15 -4.77
C ASN A 187 -6.26 6.00 -3.51
N ALA A 188 -7.08 5.87 -2.45
CA ALA A 188 -7.01 6.74 -1.26
C ALA A 188 -6.25 6.14 -0.08
N GLY A 189 -5.80 4.89 -0.20
CA GLY A 189 -5.09 4.15 0.84
C GLY A 189 -5.99 3.32 1.77
N PRO A 190 -5.56 2.09 2.10
CA PRO A 190 -6.37 1.11 2.83
C PRO A 190 -6.71 1.53 4.26
N THR A 191 -5.88 2.32 4.92
CA THR A 191 -6.18 2.78 6.28
C THR A 191 -7.27 3.81 6.31
N ARG A 192 -7.35 4.68 5.31
CA ARG A 192 -8.45 5.63 5.20
C ARG A 192 -9.78 4.90 5.11
N ILE A 193 -9.87 3.89 4.26
CA ILE A 193 -11.09 3.11 4.06
C ILE A 193 -11.44 2.29 5.31
N ALA A 194 -10.48 1.59 5.91
CA ALA A 194 -10.68 0.87 7.16
C ALA A 194 -11.11 1.80 8.31
N GLY A 195 -10.63 3.05 8.32
CA GLY A 195 -11.00 4.07 9.32
C GLY A 195 -12.43 4.58 9.22
N LEU A 196 -13.14 4.32 8.11
CA LEU A 196 -14.55 4.70 7.96
C LEU A 196 -15.49 3.77 8.75
N GLY A 197 -15.02 2.58 9.16
CA GLY A 197 -15.83 1.62 9.89
C GLY A 197 -16.91 0.93 9.06
N VAL A 198 -16.80 1.00 7.72
CA VAL A 198 -17.69 0.30 6.77
C VAL A 198 -17.16 -1.11 6.49
N SER A 199 -18.07 -2.04 6.22
CA SER A 199 -17.79 -3.46 6.01
C SER A 199 -18.29 -3.99 4.65
N SER A 200 -18.98 -3.19 3.87
CA SER A 200 -19.48 -3.57 2.54
C SER A 200 -19.44 -2.42 1.54
N ASP A 201 -19.49 -2.77 0.26
CA ASP A 201 -19.62 -1.82 -0.84
C ASP A 201 -20.89 -0.96 -0.71
N GLU A 202 -21.99 -1.55 -0.27
CA GLU A 202 -23.26 -0.81 -0.07
C GLU A 202 -23.10 0.28 1.00
N GLU A 203 -22.48 -0.05 2.13
CA GLU A 203 -22.21 0.93 3.18
C GLU A 203 -21.28 2.03 2.68
N LEU A 204 -20.19 1.69 1.99
CA LEU A 204 -19.26 2.66 1.41
C LEU A 204 -19.96 3.58 0.41
N MET A 205 -20.77 3.02 -0.48
CA MET A 205 -21.48 3.80 -1.50
C MET A 205 -22.53 4.75 -0.90
N SER A 206 -23.14 4.39 0.24
CA SER A 206 -24.07 5.27 0.97
C SER A 206 -23.39 6.52 1.54
N MET A 207 -22.11 6.43 1.85
CA MET A 207 -21.30 7.53 2.37
C MET A 207 -20.14 7.94 1.44
N LEU A 208 -20.32 7.72 0.14
CA LEU A 208 -19.31 8.03 -0.87
C LEU A 208 -18.81 9.49 -0.79
N HIS A 209 -19.71 10.42 -0.39
CA HIS A 209 -19.43 11.85 -0.23
C HIS A 209 -18.35 12.19 0.81
N VAL A 210 -17.98 11.27 1.72
CA VAL A 210 -16.90 11.50 2.69
C VAL A 210 -15.52 11.22 2.10
N LEU A 211 -15.46 10.57 0.94
CA LEU A 211 -14.23 10.32 0.22
C LEU A 211 -13.81 11.53 -0.64
N PRO A 212 -12.52 11.68 -0.95
CA PRO A 212 -12.08 12.68 -1.92
C PRO A 212 -12.81 12.52 -3.27
N GLU A 213 -13.12 13.62 -3.94
CA GLU A 213 -13.79 13.59 -5.26
C GLU A 213 -13.04 12.74 -6.28
N GLU A 214 -11.71 12.78 -6.25
CA GLU A 214 -10.85 11.93 -7.08
C GLU A 214 -11.15 10.44 -6.84
N THR A 215 -11.23 10.02 -5.57
CA THR A 215 -11.51 8.62 -5.21
C THR A 215 -12.93 8.20 -5.62
N GLN A 216 -13.92 9.10 -5.45
CA GLN A 216 -15.28 8.86 -5.91
C GLN A 216 -15.33 8.62 -7.43
N ALA A 217 -14.67 9.49 -8.19
CA ALA A 217 -14.57 9.37 -9.65
C ALA A 217 -13.78 8.11 -10.08
N TYR A 218 -12.72 7.77 -9.34
CA TYR A 218 -11.87 6.60 -9.61
C TYR A 218 -12.66 5.29 -9.53
N ILE A 219 -13.45 5.10 -8.48
CA ILE A 219 -14.31 3.91 -8.33
C ILE A 219 -15.20 3.72 -9.56
N GLY A 220 -15.92 4.75 -9.96
CA GLY A 220 -16.80 4.71 -11.12
C GLY A 220 -16.03 4.46 -12.43
N LYS A 221 -14.85 5.10 -12.60
CA LYS A 221 -14.00 4.94 -13.78
C LYS A 221 -13.54 3.50 -13.96
N VAL A 222 -13.03 2.86 -12.87
CA VAL A 222 -12.53 1.48 -12.94
C VAL A 222 -13.68 0.48 -13.14
N MET A 223 -14.80 0.63 -12.42
CA MET A 223 -15.95 -0.26 -12.59
C MET A 223 -16.48 -0.24 -14.04
N ASN A 224 -16.62 0.95 -14.62
CA ASN A 224 -17.03 1.10 -16.03
C ASN A 224 -16.00 0.51 -17.01
N ALA A 225 -14.70 0.70 -16.74
CA ALA A 225 -13.66 0.12 -17.56
C ALA A 225 -13.66 -1.42 -17.47
N ARG A 226 -13.89 -1.98 -16.28
CA ARG A 226 -13.98 -3.44 -16.10
C ARG A 226 -15.08 -4.06 -16.94
N THR A 227 -16.27 -3.47 -16.96
CA THR A 227 -17.39 -3.93 -17.82
C THR A 227 -16.98 -3.99 -19.29
N LYS A 228 -16.20 -3.01 -19.78
CA LYS A 228 -15.66 -3.00 -21.14
C LYS A 228 -14.72 -4.19 -21.40
N TYR A 229 -13.97 -4.64 -20.40
CA TYR A 229 -12.99 -5.73 -20.54
C TYR A 229 -13.57 -7.13 -20.30
N MET A 230 -14.74 -7.25 -19.70
CA MET A 230 -15.44 -8.51 -19.47
C MET A 230 -16.22 -9.03 -20.70
N ALA A 231 -16.22 -8.32 -21.79
CA ALA A 231 -17.04 -8.61 -22.99
C ALA A 231 -16.55 -9.78 -23.82
#